data_ca0c165bee59cbf8766b267be3461b77
#
_entry.id   ca0c165bee59cbf8766b267be3461b77
#
_cell.length_a   1.000
_cell.length_b   1.000
_cell.length_c   1.000
_cell.angle_alpha   90.00
_cell.angle_beta   90.00
_cell.angle_gamma   90.00
#
_symmetry.space_group_name_H-M   'P 1'
#
loop_
_entity.id
_entity.type
_entity.pdbx_description
1 polymer ?
#
loop_
_entity_poly.entity_id
_entity_poly.type
_entity_poly.pdbx_seq_one_letter_code
_entity_poly.pdbx_strand_id
1 'polypeptide(L)'
;MGEVKKQYADILRKADQIFINRLKESNQYYKISQAFAVFLPIKTVGVTGDGRSYEYVISLRAVETLDFMTANPVHFDNDFLSLISTEIINAIPEVARVCYDISSKPPATIEWE
;
A
#
# COMPACT_ATOMS: atom_id res chain seq x y z
N MET A 1 6.39 -10.01 21.49
CA MET A 1 6.69 -8.79 20.70
C MET A 1 7.42 -9.10 19.40
N GLY A 2 8.46 -9.93 19.43
CA GLY A 2 9.20 -10.28 18.23
C GLY A 2 8.39 -10.99 17.16
N GLU A 3 7.50 -11.88 17.56
CA GLU A 3 6.67 -12.62 16.61
C GLU A 3 5.65 -11.70 15.92
N VAL A 4 5.07 -10.76 16.66
CA VAL A 4 4.11 -9.80 16.10
C VAL A 4 4.80 -8.91 15.08
N LYS A 5 5.99 -8.42 15.39
CA LYS A 5 6.76 -7.58 14.47
C LYS A 5 7.16 -8.34 13.21
N LYS A 6 7.51 -9.62 13.34
CA LYS A 6 7.84 -10.45 12.19
C LYS A 6 6.62 -10.65 11.29
N GLN A 7 5.46 -10.89 11.88
CA GLN A 7 4.22 -11.04 11.13
C GLN A 7 3.88 -9.77 10.35
N TYR A 8 4.04 -8.62 10.99
CA TYR A 8 3.78 -7.33 10.32
C TYR A 8 4.75 -7.11 9.16
N ALA A 9 6.02 -7.44 9.36
CA ALA A 9 7.03 -7.30 8.31
C ALA A 9 6.74 -8.23 7.13
N ASP A 10 6.27 -9.44 7.38
CA ASP A 10 5.91 -10.38 6.33
C ASP A 10 4.70 -9.90 5.52
N ILE A 11 3.70 -9.35 6.20
CA ILE A 11 2.52 -8.78 5.54
C ILE A 11 2.94 -7.61 4.66
N LEU A 12 3.76 -6.71 5.18
CA LEU A 12 4.24 -5.55 4.44
C LEU A 12 5.04 -5.97 3.22
N ARG A 13 5.93 -6.95 3.36
CA ARG A 13 6.76 -7.41 2.26
C ARG A 13 5.93 -7.99 1.12
N LYS A 14 4.91 -8.77 1.45
CA LYS A 14 4.02 -9.35 0.44
C LYS A 14 3.24 -8.27 -0.29
N ALA A 15 2.68 -7.31 0.45
CA ALA A 15 1.92 -6.22 -0.15
C ALA A 15 2.80 -5.36 -1.06
N ASP A 16 3.99 -5.02 -0.58
CA ASP A 16 4.94 -4.24 -1.35
C ASP A 16 5.34 -4.94 -2.64
N GLN A 17 5.60 -6.25 -2.56
CA GLN A 17 5.96 -7.04 -3.73
C GLN A 17 4.86 -7.05 -4.79
N ILE A 18 3.62 -7.21 -4.36
CA ILE A 18 2.47 -7.21 -5.28
C ILE A 18 2.38 -5.85 -5.98
N PHE A 19 2.48 -4.76 -5.21
CA PHE A 19 2.40 -3.41 -5.76
C PHE A 19 3.51 -3.15 -6.78
N ILE A 20 4.75 -3.41 -6.40
CA ILE A 20 5.91 -3.17 -7.27
C ILE A 20 5.84 -4.03 -8.53
N ASN A 21 5.46 -5.30 -8.41
CA ASN A 21 5.34 -6.18 -9.56
C ASN A 21 4.30 -5.67 -10.56
N ARG A 22 3.17 -5.19 -10.08
CA ARG A 22 2.14 -4.63 -10.95
C ARG A 22 2.60 -3.36 -11.65
N LEU A 23 3.35 -2.52 -10.94
CA LEU A 23 3.93 -1.32 -11.54
C LEU A 23 4.91 -1.67 -12.65
N LYS A 24 5.74 -2.68 -12.45
CA LYS A 24 6.71 -3.12 -13.46
C LYS A 24 6.01 -3.73 -14.68
N GLU A 25 5.03 -4.59 -14.45
CA GLU A 25 4.29 -5.24 -15.54
C GLU A 25 3.54 -4.25 -16.42
N SER A 26 3.07 -3.15 -15.83
CA SER A 26 2.31 -2.12 -16.56
C SER A 26 3.20 -1.03 -17.15
N ASN A 27 4.53 -1.16 -17.04
CA ASN A 27 5.50 -0.16 -17.48
C ASN A 27 5.38 1.19 -16.78
N GLN A 28 4.78 1.23 -15.60
CA GLN A 28 4.63 2.47 -14.85
C GLN A 28 5.74 2.71 -13.86
N TYR A 29 6.46 1.66 -13.49
CA TYR A 29 7.50 1.73 -12.46
C TYR A 29 8.59 2.76 -12.79
N TYR A 30 8.94 2.87 -14.06
CA TYR A 30 10.04 3.73 -14.50
C TYR A 30 9.69 5.22 -14.48
N LYS A 31 8.41 5.57 -14.35
CA LYS A 31 7.95 6.95 -14.25
C LYS A 31 7.86 7.44 -12.81
N ILE A 32 8.12 6.55 -11.86
CA ILE A 32 7.87 6.79 -10.44
C ILE A 32 9.20 6.94 -9.74
N SER A 33 9.32 7.99 -8.92
CA SER A 33 10.54 8.23 -8.13
C SER A 33 10.62 7.29 -6.94
N GLN A 34 9.50 7.09 -6.25
CA GLN A 34 9.40 6.14 -5.13
C GLN A 34 8.03 5.50 -5.12
N ALA A 35 7.99 4.22 -4.84
CA ALA A 35 6.74 3.46 -4.67
C ALA A 35 6.94 2.44 -3.56
N PHE A 36 6.01 2.37 -2.63
CA PHE A 36 6.10 1.44 -1.51
C PHE A 36 4.74 1.23 -0.85
N ALA A 37 4.66 0.17 -0.06
CA ALA A 37 3.50 -0.09 0.80
C ALA A 37 3.85 0.29 2.23
N VAL A 38 2.83 0.65 3.00
CA VAL A 38 2.94 0.97 4.42
C VAL A 38 1.96 0.08 5.17
N PHE A 39 2.44 -0.58 6.23
CA PHE A 39 1.59 -1.35 7.12
C PHE A 39 1.07 -0.44 8.23
N LEU A 40 -0.24 -0.37 8.36
CA LEU A 40 -0.86 0.41 9.42
C LEU A 40 -1.37 -0.55 10.49
N PRO A 41 -0.83 -0.49 11.72
CA PRO A 41 -1.23 -1.39 12.80
C PRO A 41 -2.58 -0.96 13.40
N ILE A 42 -3.51 -0.62 12.55
CA ILE A 42 -4.88 -0.24 12.91
C ILE A 42 -5.78 -1.38 12.48
N LYS A 43 -6.54 -1.92 13.43
CA LYS A 43 -7.47 -2.98 13.13
C LYS A 43 -8.75 -2.40 12.57
N THR A 44 -9.18 -2.94 11.44
CA THR A 44 -10.48 -2.61 10.86
C THR A 44 -11.38 -3.83 10.91
N VAL A 45 -12.68 -3.60 10.84
CA VAL A 45 -13.64 -4.70 10.87
C VAL A 45 -13.72 -5.29 9.47
N GLY A 46 -13.37 -6.57 9.37
CA GLY A 46 -13.61 -7.37 8.18
C GLY A 46 -14.82 -8.25 8.40
N VAL A 47 -15.43 -8.70 7.33
CA VAL A 47 -16.57 -9.60 7.38
C VAL A 47 -16.18 -10.90 6.67
N THR A 48 -16.26 -12.00 7.43
CA THR A 48 -16.02 -13.33 6.90
C THR A 48 -17.32 -14.12 6.91
N GLY A 49 -17.30 -15.31 6.35
CA GLY A 49 -18.46 -16.19 6.38
C GLY A 49 -18.94 -16.54 7.78
N ASP A 50 -18.05 -16.48 8.76
CA ASP A 50 -18.32 -16.83 10.15
C ASP A 50 -18.64 -15.62 11.04
N GLY A 51 -18.69 -14.41 10.47
CA GLY A 51 -18.97 -13.22 11.24
C GLY A 51 -17.91 -12.15 11.04
N ARG A 52 -17.72 -11.30 12.05
CA ARG A 52 -16.75 -10.20 11.99
C ARG A 52 -15.38 -10.66 12.48
N SER A 53 -14.36 -10.20 11.77
CA SER A 53 -12.97 -10.30 12.24
C SER A 53 -12.33 -8.93 12.20
N TYR A 54 -11.21 -8.79 12.92
CA TYR A 54 -10.43 -7.54 12.91
C TYR A 54 -9.17 -7.78 12.12
N GLU A 55 -8.99 -6.96 11.08
CA GLU A 55 -7.89 -7.11 10.15
C GLU A 55 -7.21 -5.76 9.93
N TYR A 56 -6.05 -5.79 9.31
CA TYR A 56 -5.18 -4.64 9.23
C TYR A 56 -5.36 -3.88 7.92
N VAL A 57 -4.69 -2.72 7.83
CA VAL A 57 -4.76 -1.84 6.67
C VAL A 57 -3.37 -1.73 6.03
N ILE A 58 -3.34 -1.80 4.71
CA ILE A 58 -2.15 -1.46 3.92
C ILE A 58 -2.44 -0.16 3.19
N SER A 59 -1.51 0.79 3.26
CA SER A 59 -1.57 1.99 2.45
C SER A 59 -0.47 1.94 1.39
N LEU A 60 -0.83 2.24 0.16
CA LEU A 60 0.11 2.31 -0.96
C LEU A 60 0.48 3.75 -1.22
N ARG A 61 1.72 3.98 -1.58
CA ARG A 61 2.19 5.31 -1.93
C ARG A 61 3.14 5.24 -3.12
N ALA A 62 2.89 6.05 -4.10
CA ALA A 62 3.77 6.22 -5.25
C ALA A 62 3.85 7.71 -5.58
N VAL A 63 5.05 8.23 -5.70
CA VAL A 63 5.26 9.65 -5.94
C VAL A 63 6.26 9.85 -7.06
N GLU A 64 6.10 10.98 -7.74
CA GLU A 64 7.10 11.52 -8.65
C GLU A 64 7.62 12.83 -8.06
N THR A 65 8.92 13.03 -8.16
CA THR A 65 9.55 14.23 -7.61
C THR A 65 10.06 15.11 -8.75
N LEU A 66 9.79 16.41 -8.61
CA LEU A 66 10.31 17.41 -9.55
C LEU A 66 11.64 17.97 -9.06
N ASP A 67 11.81 18.02 -7.74
CA ASP A 67 13.03 18.46 -7.10
C ASP A 67 13.10 17.84 -5.70
N PHE A 68 14.09 18.27 -4.88
CA PHE A 68 14.26 17.71 -3.52
C PHE A 68 13.18 18.15 -2.56
N MET A 69 12.44 19.20 -2.88
CA MET A 69 11.51 19.83 -1.95
C MET A 69 10.07 19.39 -2.18
N THR A 70 9.74 18.91 -3.37
CA THR A 70 8.35 18.60 -3.71
C THR A 70 8.21 17.17 -4.22
N ALA A 71 7.09 16.55 -3.88
CA ALA A 71 6.72 15.24 -4.37
C ALA A 71 5.21 15.20 -4.54
N ASN A 72 4.77 14.75 -5.69
CA ASN A 72 3.34 14.64 -6.00
C ASN A 72 2.95 13.18 -6.13
N PRO A 73 1.73 12.82 -5.67
CA PRO A 73 1.26 11.45 -5.86
C PRO A 73 1.11 11.13 -7.34
N VAL A 74 1.48 9.93 -7.72
CA VAL A 74 1.29 9.45 -9.08
C VAL A 74 -0.21 9.15 -9.27
N HIS A 75 -0.76 9.60 -10.37
CA HIS A 75 -2.16 9.34 -10.69
C HIS A 75 -2.27 7.99 -11.41
N PHE A 76 -3.05 7.09 -10.83
CA PHE A 76 -3.36 5.79 -11.43
C PHE A 76 -4.84 5.71 -11.74
N ASP A 77 -5.19 4.93 -12.76
CA ASP A 77 -6.59 4.64 -13.04
C ASP A 77 -7.21 3.88 -11.87
N ASN A 78 -8.50 4.14 -11.62
CA ASN A 78 -9.23 3.44 -10.57
C ASN A 78 -9.21 1.93 -10.79
N ASP A 79 -9.34 1.48 -12.03
CA ASP A 79 -9.32 0.05 -12.33
C ASP A 79 -7.99 -0.60 -11.95
N PHE A 80 -6.89 0.11 -12.19
CA PHE A 80 -5.56 -0.38 -11.83
C PHE A 80 -5.42 -0.50 -10.31
N LEU A 81 -5.83 0.53 -9.57
CA LEU A 81 -5.78 0.50 -8.11
C LEU A 81 -6.70 -0.56 -7.52
N SER A 82 -7.88 -0.73 -8.10
CA SER A 82 -8.82 -1.77 -7.66
C SER A 82 -8.26 -3.17 -7.88
N LEU A 83 -7.58 -3.39 -8.99
CA LEU A 83 -6.94 -4.66 -9.27
C LEU A 83 -5.87 -4.98 -8.23
N ILE A 84 -5.03 -4.01 -7.90
CA ILE A 84 -3.98 -4.18 -6.90
C ILE A 84 -4.60 -4.45 -5.53
N SER A 85 -5.62 -3.68 -5.15
CA SER A 85 -6.31 -3.85 -3.88
C SER A 85 -6.89 -5.26 -3.76
N THR A 86 -7.56 -5.73 -4.79
CA THR A 86 -8.15 -7.06 -4.81
C THR A 86 -7.07 -8.13 -4.69
N GLU A 87 -5.97 -7.97 -5.40
CA GLU A 87 -4.88 -8.94 -5.35
C GLU A 87 -4.25 -9.01 -3.96
N ILE A 88 -4.01 -7.85 -3.34
CA ILE A 88 -3.43 -7.80 -1.99
C ILE A 88 -4.37 -8.46 -0.98
N ILE A 89 -5.65 -8.12 -1.02
CA ILE A 89 -6.63 -8.66 -0.07
C ILE A 89 -6.79 -10.16 -0.24
N ASN A 90 -6.79 -10.65 -1.48
CA ASN A 90 -6.92 -12.08 -1.74
C ASN A 90 -5.66 -12.86 -1.34
N ALA A 91 -4.49 -12.26 -1.48
CA ALA A 91 -3.22 -12.93 -1.19
C ALA A 91 -2.86 -12.88 0.29
N ILE A 92 -3.35 -11.89 1.03
CA ILE A 92 -2.95 -11.65 2.42
C ILE A 92 -4.21 -11.62 3.29
N PRO A 93 -4.56 -12.76 3.94
CA PRO A 93 -5.80 -12.83 4.72
C PRO A 93 -5.90 -11.82 5.86
N GLU A 94 -4.76 -11.36 6.37
CA GLU A 94 -4.72 -10.43 7.49
C GLU A 94 -5.04 -8.98 7.09
N VAL A 95 -5.16 -8.71 5.78
CA VAL A 95 -5.44 -7.36 5.28
C VAL A 95 -6.90 -7.27 4.83
N ALA A 96 -7.64 -6.33 5.40
CA ALA A 96 -9.04 -6.10 5.05
C ALA A 96 -9.24 -4.86 4.19
N ARG A 97 -8.27 -3.97 4.18
CA ARG A 97 -8.43 -2.68 3.51
C ARG A 97 -7.12 -2.22 2.91
N VAL A 98 -7.21 -1.71 1.69
CA VAL A 98 -6.07 -1.11 0.99
C VAL A 98 -6.44 0.33 0.64
N CYS A 99 -5.54 1.25 0.97
CA CYS A 99 -5.70 2.68 0.68
C CYS A 99 -4.56 3.14 -0.23
N TYR A 100 -4.77 4.22 -0.94
CA TYR A 100 -3.72 4.87 -1.71
C TYR A 100 -3.55 6.30 -1.19
N ASP A 101 -2.32 6.65 -0.79
CA ASP A 101 -2.03 7.96 -0.22
C ASP A 101 -1.83 8.98 -1.34
N ILE A 102 -2.71 9.97 -1.38
CA ILE A 102 -2.69 11.02 -2.41
C ILE A 102 -2.12 12.35 -1.88
N SER A 103 -1.46 12.32 -0.75
CA SER A 103 -0.89 13.53 -0.16
C SER A 103 0.33 14.00 -0.92
N SER A 104 0.46 15.32 -1.09
CA SER A 104 1.62 15.94 -1.73
C SER A 104 2.64 16.40 -0.69
N LYS A 105 3.89 16.50 -1.10
CA LYS A 105 4.93 17.11 -0.27
C LYS A 105 5.26 18.49 -0.85
N PRO A 106 5.22 19.58 -0.08
CA PRO A 106 4.55 19.72 1.21
C PRO A 106 3.03 19.69 1.08
N PRO A 107 2.24 19.47 2.15
CA PRO A 107 2.66 19.43 3.55
C PRO A 107 3.07 18.07 4.09
N ALA A 108 2.75 16.99 3.37
CA ALA A 108 3.09 15.65 3.86
C ALA A 108 4.53 15.29 3.47
N THR A 109 5.09 14.31 4.14
CA THR A 109 6.36 13.71 3.74
C THR A 109 6.10 12.57 2.78
N ILE A 110 7.14 12.15 2.05
CA ILE A 110 7.04 10.98 1.18
C ILE A 110 6.83 9.74 2.05
N GLU A 111 7.65 9.60 3.07
CA GLU A 111 7.56 8.51 4.01
C GLU A 111 6.61 8.86 5.16
N TRP A 112 6.11 7.83 5.82
CA TRP A 112 5.11 7.98 6.88
C TRP A 112 5.72 8.15 8.28
N GLU A 113 6.91 8.67 8.34
CA GLU A 113 7.56 8.91 9.63
C GLU A 113 7.98 10.35 9.80
#